data_4859365a4896d550f25b166087694f8d
#
_entry.id   4859365a4896d550f25b166087694f8d
#
_cell.length_a   1.000
_cell.length_b   1.000
_cell.length_c   1.000
_cell.angle_alpha   90.00
_cell.angle_beta   90.00
_cell.angle_gamma   90.00
#
_symmetry.space_group_name_H-M   'P 1'
#
loop_
_entity.id
_entity.type
_entity.pdbx_description
1 polymer ?
#
loop_
_entity_poly.entity_id
_entity_poly.type
_entity_poly.pdbx_seq_one_letter_code
_entity_poly.pdbx_strand_id
1 'polypeptide(L)'
;FFLPRLVGFQRATALMMTGDKVMATEAQQMGMLYKVFADETFMTDVLAFANTLANMPTKAMGLTKRLLNESLFNTHDKQLAREGIIQVDAASTSDYAEGVNAFLEKRKPEFKGK
;
A
#
# COMPACT_ATOMS: atom_id res chain seq x y z
N PHE A 1 -1.85 3.72 -18.16
CA PHE A 1 -0.69 4.01 -17.29
C PHE A 1 -0.48 2.95 -16.21
N PHE A 2 -1.53 2.60 -15.44
CA PHE A 2 -1.40 1.67 -14.31
C PHE A 2 -1.32 0.20 -14.74
N LEU A 3 -2.14 -0.23 -15.68
CA LEU A 3 -2.27 -1.64 -16.03
C LEU A 3 -0.93 -2.30 -16.37
N PRO A 4 -0.09 -1.78 -17.30
CA PRO A 4 1.18 -2.42 -17.62
C PRO A 4 2.18 -2.45 -16.47
N ARG A 5 2.04 -1.55 -15.49
CA ARG A 5 2.87 -1.54 -14.29
C ARG A 5 2.44 -2.56 -13.23
N LEU A 6 1.17 -2.92 -13.22
CA LEU A 6 0.61 -3.92 -12.30
C LEU A 6 0.79 -5.35 -12.82
N VAL A 7 0.49 -5.59 -14.12
CA VAL A 7 0.41 -6.95 -14.67
C VAL A 7 1.54 -7.28 -15.66
N GLY A 8 2.41 -6.32 -15.94
CA GLY A 8 3.45 -6.41 -16.96
C GLY A 8 2.94 -6.08 -18.35
N PHE A 9 3.88 -5.69 -19.24
CA PHE A 9 3.57 -5.16 -20.56
C PHE A 9 2.80 -6.15 -21.45
N GLN A 10 3.24 -7.41 -21.47
CA GLN A 10 2.64 -8.44 -22.33
C GLN A 10 1.17 -8.72 -21.99
N ARG A 11 0.86 -8.91 -20.70
CA ARG A 11 -0.54 -9.14 -20.27
C ARG A 11 -1.40 -7.90 -20.49
N ALA A 12 -0.88 -6.72 -20.18
CA ALA A 12 -1.59 -5.48 -20.42
C ALA A 12 -1.94 -5.31 -21.90
N THR A 13 -0.99 -5.59 -22.80
CA THR A 13 -1.19 -5.54 -24.25
C THR A 13 -2.29 -6.52 -24.69
N ALA A 14 -2.23 -7.76 -24.25
CA ALA A 14 -3.24 -8.75 -24.59
C ALA A 14 -4.64 -8.30 -24.15
N LEU A 15 -4.80 -7.94 -22.87
CA LEU A 15 -6.09 -7.49 -22.31
C LEU A 15 -6.66 -6.28 -23.03
N MET A 16 -5.80 -5.31 -23.36
CA MET A 16 -6.25 -4.08 -24.03
C MET A 16 -6.62 -4.30 -25.49
N MET A 17 -6.00 -5.26 -26.16
CA MET A 17 -6.27 -5.57 -27.57
C MET A 17 -7.44 -6.53 -27.77
N THR A 18 -7.59 -7.54 -26.89
CA THR A 18 -8.68 -8.52 -27.01
C THR A 18 -9.97 -8.02 -26.37
N GLY A 19 -9.88 -7.18 -25.34
CA GLY A 19 -11.04 -6.71 -24.57
C GLY A 19 -11.70 -7.82 -23.76
N ASP A 20 -10.96 -8.89 -23.44
CA ASP A 20 -11.47 -10.02 -22.69
C ASP A 20 -11.91 -9.64 -21.28
N LYS A 21 -12.96 -10.30 -20.81
CA LYS A 21 -13.42 -10.16 -19.43
C LYS A 21 -12.44 -10.86 -18.50
N VAL A 22 -12.05 -10.16 -17.43
CA VAL A 22 -11.16 -10.70 -16.41
C VAL A 22 -11.96 -10.92 -15.13
N MET A 23 -11.96 -12.17 -14.65
CA MET A 23 -12.60 -12.51 -13.37
C MET A 23 -11.77 -11.98 -12.20
N ALA A 24 -12.42 -11.66 -11.06
CA ALA A 24 -11.76 -11.06 -9.90
C ALA A 24 -10.59 -11.91 -9.37
N THR A 25 -10.76 -13.23 -9.33
CA THR A 25 -9.69 -14.16 -8.92
C THR A 25 -8.49 -14.15 -9.87
N GLU A 26 -8.73 -14.08 -11.17
CA GLU A 26 -7.69 -13.98 -12.18
C GLU A 26 -6.96 -12.62 -12.07
N ALA A 27 -7.71 -11.53 -11.89
CA ALA A 27 -7.16 -10.20 -11.67
C ALA A 27 -6.25 -10.15 -10.43
N GLN A 28 -6.61 -10.86 -9.36
CA GLN A 28 -5.75 -11.01 -8.19
C GLN A 28 -4.49 -11.80 -8.50
N GLN A 29 -4.60 -12.95 -9.18
CA GLN A 29 -3.45 -13.80 -9.53
C GLN A 29 -2.42 -13.08 -10.41
N MET A 30 -2.87 -12.20 -11.29
CA MET A 30 -1.96 -11.42 -12.14
C MET A 30 -1.45 -10.13 -11.51
N GLY A 31 -1.86 -9.81 -10.28
CA GLY A 31 -1.41 -8.62 -9.55
C GLY A 31 -2.18 -7.34 -9.87
N MET A 32 -3.30 -7.43 -10.59
CA MET A 32 -4.18 -6.28 -10.84
C MET A 32 -4.92 -5.84 -9.58
N LEU A 33 -5.33 -6.80 -8.76
CA LEU A 33 -5.98 -6.59 -7.46
C LEU A 33 -5.13 -7.18 -6.34
N TYR A 34 -5.04 -6.46 -5.23
CA TYR A 34 -4.35 -6.95 -4.04
C TYR A 34 -5.12 -8.09 -3.37
N LYS A 35 -6.45 -7.94 -3.23
CA LYS A 35 -7.31 -8.88 -2.49
C LYS A 35 -8.68 -8.95 -3.11
N VAL A 36 -9.28 -10.14 -3.04
CA VAL A 36 -10.66 -10.42 -3.44
C VAL A 36 -11.39 -10.99 -2.24
N PHE A 37 -12.63 -10.59 -2.06
CA PHE A 37 -13.52 -11.07 -0.98
C PHE A 37 -14.71 -11.78 -1.59
N ALA A 38 -15.29 -12.73 -0.88
CA ALA A 38 -16.53 -13.40 -1.29
C ALA A 38 -17.69 -12.40 -1.25
N ASP A 39 -18.64 -12.52 -2.19
CA ASP A 39 -19.77 -11.59 -2.32
C ASP A 39 -20.63 -11.57 -1.04
N GLU A 40 -20.81 -12.73 -0.40
CA GLU A 40 -21.63 -12.89 0.81
C GLU A 40 -21.05 -12.14 2.03
N THR A 41 -19.73 -11.99 2.10
CA THR A 41 -19.03 -11.35 3.22
C THR A 41 -18.37 -10.03 2.83
N PHE A 42 -18.53 -9.59 1.57
CA PHE A 42 -17.77 -8.48 1.01
C PHE A 42 -17.73 -7.24 1.90
N MET A 43 -18.88 -6.72 2.32
CA MET A 43 -18.92 -5.50 3.13
C MET A 43 -18.29 -5.69 4.50
N THR A 44 -18.51 -6.85 5.14
CA THR A 44 -17.94 -7.17 6.44
C THR A 44 -16.41 -7.24 6.37
N ASP A 45 -15.88 -7.95 5.38
CA ASP A 45 -14.44 -8.15 5.20
C ASP A 45 -13.72 -6.88 4.76
N VAL A 46 -14.33 -6.11 3.86
CA VAL A 46 -13.77 -4.81 3.42
C VAL A 46 -13.71 -3.81 4.57
N LEU A 47 -14.78 -3.72 5.39
CA LEU A 47 -14.80 -2.83 6.55
C LEU A 47 -13.78 -3.27 7.62
N ALA A 48 -13.64 -4.57 7.85
CA ALA A 48 -12.62 -5.10 8.76
C ALA A 48 -11.20 -4.75 8.27
N PHE A 49 -10.94 -4.89 6.97
CA PHE A 49 -9.67 -4.50 6.38
C PHE A 49 -9.44 -2.98 6.45
N ALA A 50 -10.45 -2.18 6.14
CA ALA A 50 -10.37 -0.72 6.23
C ALA A 50 -10.09 -0.26 7.67
N ASN A 51 -10.75 -0.86 8.66
CA ASN A 51 -10.51 -0.61 10.08
C ASN A 51 -9.09 -0.98 10.50
N THR A 52 -8.52 -2.06 9.96
CA THR A 52 -7.12 -2.41 10.19
C THR A 52 -6.21 -1.28 9.73
N LEU A 53 -6.41 -0.75 8.52
CA LEU A 53 -5.62 0.36 7.98
C LEU A 53 -5.84 1.66 8.76
N ALA A 54 -7.08 1.95 9.18
CA ALA A 54 -7.41 3.16 9.95
C ALA A 54 -6.74 3.21 11.33
N ASN A 55 -6.43 2.04 11.91
CA ASN A 55 -5.72 1.93 13.18
C ASN A 55 -4.19 1.84 13.03
N MET A 56 -3.66 1.97 11.84
CA MET A 56 -2.22 2.06 11.57
C MET A 56 -1.71 3.52 11.62
N PRO A 57 -0.40 3.76 11.65
CA PRO A 57 0.18 5.11 11.61
C PRO A 57 -0.06 5.74 10.23
N THR A 58 -1.24 6.31 10.02
CA THR A 58 -1.74 6.73 8.69
C THR A 58 -0.90 7.81 8.04
N LYS A 59 -0.23 8.67 8.83
CA LYS A 59 0.72 9.64 8.29
C LYS A 59 1.93 8.95 7.66
N ALA A 60 2.53 7.97 8.35
CA ALA A 60 3.64 7.19 7.80
C ALA A 60 3.21 6.38 6.56
N MET A 61 1.99 5.82 6.57
CA MET A 61 1.43 5.15 5.39
C MET A 61 1.29 6.09 4.19
N GLY A 62 0.84 7.33 4.42
CA GLY A 62 0.76 8.36 3.39
C GLY A 62 2.12 8.73 2.81
N LEU A 63 3.15 8.83 3.65
CA LEU A 63 4.54 9.05 3.25
C LEU A 63 5.09 7.88 2.43
N THR A 64 4.85 6.65 2.87
CA THR A 64 5.22 5.42 2.14
C THR A 64 4.56 5.38 0.76
N LYS A 65 3.25 5.66 0.66
CA LYS A 65 2.54 5.71 -0.62
C LYS A 65 3.14 6.74 -1.57
N ARG A 66 3.55 7.91 -1.05
CA ARG A 66 4.25 8.93 -1.84
C ARG A 66 5.56 8.41 -2.40
N LEU A 67 6.41 7.80 -1.57
CA LEU A 67 7.69 7.22 -1.99
C LEU A 67 7.52 6.14 -3.04
N LEU A 68 6.54 5.24 -2.88
CA LEU A 68 6.23 4.20 -3.87
C LEU A 68 5.85 4.81 -5.23
N ASN A 69 5.05 5.87 -5.25
CA ASN A 69 4.70 6.56 -6.50
C ASN A 69 5.91 7.27 -7.12
N GLU A 70 6.76 7.92 -6.31
CA GLU A 70 7.99 8.58 -6.78
C GLU A 70 8.99 7.57 -7.33
N SER A 71 9.08 6.36 -6.75
CA SER A 71 10.02 5.30 -7.17
C SER A 71 9.81 4.83 -8.60
N LEU A 72 8.62 4.99 -9.16
CA LEU A 72 8.31 4.62 -10.54
C LEU A 72 9.09 5.47 -11.58
N PHE A 73 9.65 6.60 -11.16
CA PHE A 73 10.30 7.58 -12.04
C PHE A 73 11.70 7.98 -11.57
N ASN A 74 12.09 7.63 -10.34
CA ASN A 74 13.38 7.96 -9.78
C ASN A 74 14.46 6.97 -10.21
N THR A 75 15.70 7.46 -10.34
CA THR A 75 16.88 6.58 -10.31
C THR A 75 17.09 6.06 -8.89
N HIS A 76 17.86 4.98 -8.74
CA HIS A 76 18.17 4.37 -7.44
C HIS A 76 18.70 5.41 -6.42
N ASP A 77 19.72 6.17 -6.79
CA ASP A 77 20.36 7.14 -5.88
C ASP A 77 19.41 8.26 -5.46
N LYS A 78 18.61 8.74 -6.41
CA LYS A 78 17.57 9.74 -6.13
C LYS A 78 16.49 9.19 -5.21
N GLN A 79 16.10 7.94 -5.39
CA GLN A 79 15.12 7.28 -4.52
C GLN A 79 15.67 7.12 -3.10
N LEU A 80 16.90 6.63 -2.91
CA LEU A 80 17.53 6.50 -1.61
C LEU A 80 17.64 7.83 -0.87
N ALA A 81 18.06 8.89 -1.57
CA ALA A 81 18.12 10.24 -0.97
C ALA A 81 16.72 10.70 -0.52
N ARG A 82 15.70 10.42 -1.33
CA ARG A 82 14.31 10.77 -1.01
C ARG A 82 13.76 9.98 0.17
N GLU A 83 14.05 8.69 0.24
CA GLU A 83 13.69 7.81 1.36
C GLU A 83 14.31 8.29 2.67
N GLY A 84 15.59 8.69 2.64
CA GLY A 84 16.25 9.25 3.82
C GLY A 84 15.52 10.47 4.40
N ILE A 85 15.10 11.40 3.54
CA ILE A 85 14.34 12.59 3.96
C ILE A 85 12.99 12.19 4.57
N ILE A 86 12.23 11.36 3.87
CA ILE A 86 10.89 10.95 4.29
C ILE A 86 10.92 10.07 5.54
N GLN A 87 11.97 9.28 5.74
CA GLN A 87 12.16 8.49 6.96
C GLN A 87 12.33 9.39 8.18
N VAL A 88 13.07 10.51 8.06
CA VAL A 88 13.20 11.50 9.14
C VAL A 88 11.85 12.15 9.44
N ASP A 89 11.08 12.52 8.40
CA ASP A 89 9.73 13.06 8.57
C ASP A 89 8.82 12.06 9.31
N ALA A 90 8.86 10.78 8.94
CA ALA A 90 8.08 9.73 9.61
C ALA A 90 8.52 9.53 11.07
N ALA A 91 9.84 9.54 11.33
CA ALA A 91 10.40 9.39 12.68
C ALA A 91 10.10 10.59 13.61
N SER A 92 9.77 11.74 13.06
CA SER A 92 9.37 12.93 13.84
C SER A 92 7.91 12.91 14.30
N THR A 93 7.14 11.88 13.93
CA THR A 93 5.72 11.77 14.27
C THR A 93 5.51 11.26 15.69
N SER A 94 4.38 11.64 16.32
CA SER A 94 3.97 11.05 17.60
C SER A 94 3.69 9.56 17.50
N ASP A 95 3.21 9.09 16.34
CA ASP A 95 2.95 7.68 16.09
C ASP A 95 4.25 6.84 16.04
N TYR A 96 5.36 7.42 15.58
CA TYR A 96 6.66 6.76 15.66
C TYR A 96 7.09 6.55 17.12
N ALA A 97 7.02 7.60 17.94
CA ALA A 97 7.34 7.51 19.36
C ALA A 97 6.44 6.48 20.09
N GLU A 98 5.13 6.51 19.79
CA GLU A 98 4.18 5.52 20.31
C GLU A 98 4.54 4.09 19.89
N GLY A 99 4.88 3.89 18.61
CA GLY A 99 5.29 2.58 18.10
C GLY A 99 6.52 2.01 18.81
N VAL A 100 7.53 2.85 19.05
CA VAL A 100 8.75 2.49 19.79
C VAL A 100 8.42 2.14 21.25
N ASN A 101 7.65 2.98 21.94
CA ASN A 101 7.28 2.76 23.33
C ASN A 101 6.44 1.48 23.50
N ALA A 102 5.44 1.30 22.65
CA ALA A 102 4.59 0.10 22.66
C ALA A 102 5.40 -1.18 22.44
N PHE A 103 6.39 -1.15 21.54
CA PHE A 103 7.30 -2.28 21.30
C PHE A 103 8.13 -2.61 22.54
N LEU A 104 8.74 -1.60 23.18
CA LEU A 104 9.55 -1.80 24.40
C LEU A 104 8.70 -2.31 25.58
N GLU A 105 7.49 -1.80 25.71
CA GLU A 105 6.53 -2.18 26.75
C GLU A 105 5.76 -3.48 26.45
N LYS A 106 5.96 -4.08 25.25
CA LYS A 106 5.27 -5.28 24.77
C LYS A 106 3.74 -5.15 24.80
N ARG A 107 3.22 -3.98 24.49
CA ARG A 107 1.79 -3.71 24.36
C ARG A 107 1.40 -3.36 22.92
N LYS A 108 0.11 -3.35 22.63
CA LYS A 108 -0.41 -2.88 21.35
C LYS A 108 -0.27 -1.35 21.25
N PRO A 109 0.23 -0.81 20.13
CA PRO A 109 0.30 0.64 19.94
C PRO A 109 -1.08 1.26 19.67
N GLU A 110 -1.23 2.54 20.03
CA GLU A 110 -2.41 3.36 19.79
C GLU A 110 -2.05 4.55 18.89
N PHE A 111 -2.09 4.33 17.57
CA PHE A 111 -1.74 5.35 16.58
C PHE A 111 -2.85 6.38 16.40
N LYS A 112 -2.47 7.64 16.15
CA LYS A 112 -3.38 8.78 15.98
C LYS A 112 -3.24 9.49 14.63
N GLY A 113 -2.36 9.01 13.76
CA GLY A 113 -2.14 9.55 12.42
C GLY A 113 -1.38 10.88 12.38
N LYS A 114 -0.55 11.19 13.38
CA LYS A 114 0.17 12.48 13.50
C LYS A 114 1.52 12.36 14.19
#